data_72c148806bde1a381a2ce659c2fd8804
#
_entry.id   72c148806bde1a381a2ce659c2fd8804
#
_cell.length_a   1.000
_cell.length_b   1.000
_cell.length_c   1.000
_cell.angle_alpha   90.00
_cell.angle_beta   90.00
_cell.angle_gamma   90.00
#
_symmetry.space_group_name_H-M   'P 1'
#
loop_
_entity.id
_entity.type
_entity.pdbx_description
1 polymer ?
#
loop_
_entity_poly.entity_id
_entity_poly.type
_entity_poly.pdbx_seq_one_letter_code
_entity_poly.pdbx_strand_id
1 'polypeptide(L)'
;MFALIFGLSFLTNAQDIQNNQPKGYQFTDIKRLPATSVKDQARAGTCWSWSGISFFESEMIRMGKEPIDLSAMYIVRHAYSDKATKFVRLHGNMNFAVGGAFCDVMHVIKNYGIVPMDVYKGLNYGEANHAFGEIDDVLAGYVNAVIKNSNKKLSTAWKKGFDGILDAYLGEEPEKFEYKGKEYTPRTFADEVVGLNMDDYVSLTSFTHHPFYSQFAIEVPDNWLWGMSYNLPIDELAQVMSNAIDNGYTFAWASDVSERGFSPRSCRGSDNRHERNERCRNC
;
A
#
# COMPACT_ATOMS: atom_id res chain seq x y z
N MET A 1 -19.58 52.34 -5.84
CA MET A 1 -18.45 51.49 -6.20
C MET A 1 -18.64 50.18 -5.43
N PHE A 2 -19.31 49.20 -6.08
CA PHE A 2 -19.65 47.91 -5.48
C PHE A 2 -18.57 46.91 -5.87
N ALA A 3 -17.87 46.34 -4.89
CA ALA A 3 -16.92 45.23 -5.08
C ALA A 3 -17.67 43.91 -5.05
N LEU A 4 -17.76 43.21 -6.17
CA LEU A 4 -18.22 41.82 -6.25
C LEU A 4 -17.09 40.90 -5.81
N ILE A 5 -17.29 40.23 -4.70
CA ILE A 5 -16.45 39.12 -4.26
C ILE A 5 -16.95 37.84 -4.95
N PHE A 6 -16.20 37.33 -5.93
CA PHE A 6 -16.44 36.01 -6.52
C PHE A 6 -15.89 34.96 -5.57
N GLY A 7 -16.76 34.31 -4.83
CA GLY A 7 -16.43 33.07 -4.11
C GLY A 7 -16.38 31.92 -5.10
N LEU A 8 -15.17 31.38 -5.38
CA LEU A 8 -15.02 30.10 -6.05
C LEU A 8 -15.40 28.99 -5.05
N SER A 9 -16.62 28.48 -5.20
CA SER A 9 -17.01 27.23 -4.55
C SER A 9 -16.40 26.07 -5.32
N PHE A 10 -15.38 25.43 -4.78
CA PHE A 10 -14.95 24.12 -5.26
C PHE A 10 -16.01 23.09 -4.88
N LEU A 11 -16.92 22.81 -5.80
CA LEU A 11 -17.82 21.68 -5.74
C LEU A 11 -16.98 20.42 -6.01
N THR A 12 -16.49 19.75 -4.97
CA THR A 12 -16.06 18.37 -5.07
C THR A 12 -17.31 17.53 -5.34
N ASN A 13 -17.48 17.10 -6.58
CA ASN A 13 -18.50 16.11 -6.93
C ASN A 13 -18.13 14.78 -6.27
N ALA A 14 -18.60 14.57 -5.05
CA ALA A 14 -18.67 13.24 -4.48
C ALA A 14 -19.76 12.50 -5.30
N GLN A 15 -19.38 11.50 -6.10
CA GLN A 15 -20.33 10.65 -6.77
C GLN A 15 -21.09 9.85 -5.72
N ASP A 16 -22.39 10.11 -5.60
CA ASP A 16 -23.30 9.27 -4.85
C ASP A 16 -23.31 7.86 -5.49
N ILE A 17 -22.77 6.88 -4.80
CA ILE A 17 -22.90 5.47 -5.18
C ILE A 17 -24.34 5.07 -4.89
N GLN A 18 -25.26 5.41 -5.79
CA GLN A 18 -26.62 4.88 -5.75
C GLN A 18 -26.61 3.47 -6.29
N ASN A 19 -26.85 2.52 -5.40
CA ASN A 19 -27.12 1.14 -5.79
C ASN A 19 -28.54 1.06 -6.39
N ASN A 20 -28.66 1.20 -7.71
CA ASN A 20 -29.92 1.22 -8.47
C ASN A 20 -30.60 -0.17 -8.57
N GLN A 21 -30.28 -1.13 -7.74
CA GLN A 21 -30.94 -2.44 -7.72
C GLN A 21 -32.10 -2.43 -6.71
N PRO A 22 -33.35 -2.74 -7.11
CA PRO A 22 -34.51 -2.70 -6.22
C PRO A 22 -34.48 -3.69 -5.05
N LYS A 23 -33.46 -4.54 -4.96
CA LYS A 23 -33.25 -5.57 -3.93
C LYS A 23 -31.86 -5.56 -3.30
N GLY A 24 -31.03 -4.54 -3.54
CA GLY A 24 -29.69 -4.40 -2.95
C GLY A 24 -29.71 -3.66 -1.62
N TYR A 25 -28.57 -3.71 -0.90
CA TYR A 25 -28.35 -2.89 0.28
C TYR A 25 -28.33 -1.41 -0.12
N GLN A 26 -29.02 -0.57 0.66
CA GLN A 26 -28.94 0.88 0.52
C GLN A 26 -27.96 1.40 1.58
N PHE A 27 -26.97 2.15 1.14
CA PHE A 27 -25.98 2.74 2.02
C PHE A 27 -26.22 4.24 2.15
N THR A 28 -26.03 4.75 3.36
CA THR A 28 -26.04 6.19 3.64
C THR A 28 -24.69 6.55 4.24
N ASP A 29 -24.02 7.57 3.67
CA ASP A 29 -22.79 8.11 4.24
C ASP A 29 -23.09 8.75 5.59
N ILE A 30 -22.59 8.16 6.68
CA ILE A 30 -22.72 8.71 8.03
C ILE A 30 -21.56 9.69 8.28
N LYS A 31 -20.35 9.33 7.85
CA LYS A 31 -19.15 10.14 8.00
C LYS A 31 -18.16 9.84 6.88
N ARG A 32 -17.57 10.88 6.33
CA ARG A 32 -16.51 10.78 5.32
C ARG A 32 -15.28 11.54 5.82
N LEU A 33 -14.15 10.88 5.85
CA LEU A 33 -12.86 11.50 6.21
C LEU A 33 -12.11 11.90 4.93
N PRO A 34 -11.32 12.98 4.99
CA PRO A 34 -10.47 13.39 3.87
C PRO A 34 -9.46 12.31 3.50
N ALA A 35 -9.29 12.11 2.20
CA ALA A 35 -8.30 11.19 1.64
C ALA A 35 -7.79 11.74 0.30
N THR A 36 -6.65 11.28 -0.15
CA THR A 36 -6.16 11.52 -1.51
C THR A 36 -7.01 10.79 -2.54
N SER A 37 -6.80 11.07 -3.83
CA SER A 37 -7.52 10.40 -4.90
C SER A 37 -7.25 8.88 -4.90
N VAL A 38 -8.27 8.10 -5.31
CA VAL A 38 -8.12 6.65 -5.52
C VAL A 38 -7.12 6.40 -6.63
N LYS A 39 -6.21 5.44 -6.40
CA LYS A 39 -5.15 5.05 -7.32
C LYS A 39 -5.39 3.64 -7.84
N ASP A 40 -5.00 3.39 -9.08
CA ASP A 40 -5.13 2.07 -9.72
C ASP A 40 -3.77 1.36 -9.72
N GLN A 41 -3.68 0.26 -8.98
CA GLN A 41 -2.48 -0.59 -8.99
C GLN A 41 -2.32 -1.40 -10.29
N ALA A 42 -3.32 -1.39 -11.16
CA ALA A 42 -3.40 -2.23 -12.36
C ALA A 42 -3.17 -3.72 -12.04
N ARG A 43 -2.19 -4.37 -12.66
CA ARG A 43 -1.86 -5.79 -12.47
C ARG A 43 -0.59 -6.00 -11.64
N ALA A 44 -0.33 -5.11 -10.68
CA ALA A 44 0.87 -5.22 -9.86
C ALA A 44 0.74 -6.22 -8.69
N GLY A 45 -0.48 -6.51 -8.21
CA GLY A 45 -0.67 -7.37 -7.03
C GLY A 45 -0.14 -6.77 -5.72
N THR A 46 0.08 -5.46 -5.68
CA THR A 46 0.72 -4.73 -4.56
C THR A 46 -0.26 -3.90 -3.74
N CYS A 47 -1.53 -4.31 -3.68
CA CYS A 47 -2.61 -3.59 -2.98
C CYS A 47 -2.25 -3.22 -1.53
N TRP A 48 -1.49 -4.06 -0.84
CA TRP A 48 -1.01 -3.82 0.52
C TRP A 48 -0.19 -2.52 0.63
N SER A 49 0.64 -2.22 -0.37
CA SER A 49 1.44 -1.00 -0.42
C SER A 49 0.58 0.22 -0.75
N TRP A 50 -0.27 0.13 -1.77
CA TRP A 50 -1.17 1.22 -2.16
C TRP A 50 -2.14 1.61 -1.05
N SER A 51 -2.75 0.62 -0.39
CA SER A 51 -3.67 0.87 0.73
C SER A 51 -2.93 1.44 1.95
N GLY A 52 -1.73 0.92 2.27
CA GLY A 52 -0.92 1.42 3.37
C GLY A 52 -0.44 2.86 3.13
N ILE A 53 -0.04 3.20 1.91
CA ILE A 53 0.32 4.58 1.55
C ILE A 53 -0.89 5.50 1.64
N SER A 54 -2.05 5.10 1.12
CA SER A 54 -3.29 5.89 1.21
C SER A 54 -3.69 6.18 2.66
N PHE A 55 -3.47 5.22 3.57
CA PHE A 55 -3.65 5.43 5.00
C PHE A 55 -2.72 6.53 5.53
N PHE A 56 -1.41 6.48 5.24
CA PHE A 56 -0.45 7.49 5.70
C PHE A 56 -0.68 8.86 5.06
N GLU A 57 -1.11 8.93 3.81
CA GLU A 57 -1.55 10.17 3.16
C GLU A 57 -2.74 10.79 3.91
N SER A 58 -3.71 9.97 4.33
CA SER A 58 -4.87 10.41 5.12
C SER A 58 -4.44 10.91 6.51
N GLU A 59 -3.46 10.26 7.14
CA GLU A 59 -2.89 10.72 8.41
C GLU A 59 -2.18 12.08 8.28
N MET A 60 -1.45 12.29 7.19
CA MET A 60 -0.85 13.60 6.89
C MET A 60 -1.92 14.69 6.79
N ILE A 61 -3.02 14.41 6.07
CA ILE A 61 -4.15 15.36 5.95
C ILE A 61 -4.78 15.62 7.33
N ARG A 62 -5.01 14.58 8.13
CA ARG A 62 -5.54 14.70 9.49
C ARG A 62 -4.65 15.59 10.38
N MET A 63 -3.33 15.53 10.20
CA MET A 63 -2.36 16.37 10.90
C MET A 63 -2.25 17.80 10.32
N GLY A 64 -3.10 18.16 9.36
CA GLY A 64 -3.12 19.49 8.74
C GLY A 64 -2.03 19.72 7.71
N LYS A 65 -1.39 18.65 7.21
CA LYS A 65 -0.42 18.74 6.13
C LYS A 65 -1.12 18.80 4.77
N GLU A 66 -0.44 19.36 3.78
CA GLU A 66 -0.95 19.34 2.41
C GLU A 66 -1.02 17.91 1.87
N PRO A 67 -2.07 17.58 1.10
CA PRO A 67 -2.16 16.29 0.42
C PRO A 67 -0.97 16.07 -0.52
N ILE A 68 -0.32 14.94 -0.40
CA ILE A 68 0.82 14.53 -1.24
C ILE A 68 0.56 13.08 -1.63
N ASP A 69 0.70 12.77 -2.92
CA ASP A 69 0.72 11.39 -3.40
C ASP A 69 2.12 10.80 -3.17
N LEU A 70 2.22 9.83 -2.28
CA LEU A 70 3.46 9.13 -1.95
C LEU A 70 3.65 7.90 -2.84
N SER A 71 4.89 7.49 -3.06
CA SER A 71 5.20 6.38 -3.95
C SER A 71 4.98 5.01 -3.28
N ALA A 72 3.90 4.34 -3.63
CA ALA A 72 3.67 2.95 -3.25
C ALA A 72 4.74 2.01 -3.85
N MET A 73 5.26 2.33 -5.03
CA MET A 73 6.26 1.51 -5.70
C MET A 73 7.66 1.63 -5.10
N TYR A 74 7.99 2.75 -4.44
CA TYR A 74 9.19 2.88 -3.63
C TYR A 74 9.17 1.87 -2.46
N ILE A 75 8.02 1.74 -1.82
CA ILE A 75 7.80 0.73 -0.78
C ILE A 75 7.99 -0.68 -1.33
N VAL A 76 7.38 -0.99 -2.46
CA VAL A 76 7.45 -2.32 -3.10
C VAL A 76 8.89 -2.69 -3.45
N ARG A 77 9.66 -1.76 -4.04
CA ARG A 77 11.08 -2.00 -4.38
C ARG A 77 11.90 -2.41 -3.17
N HIS A 78 11.80 -1.66 -2.08
CA HIS A 78 12.54 -1.97 -0.85
C HIS A 78 12.05 -3.26 -0.19
N ALA A 79 10.74 -3.49 -0.15
CA ALA A 79 10.18 -4.73 0.37
C ALA A 79 10.69 -5.96 -0.39
N TYR A 80 10.78 -5.93 -1.73
CA TYR A 80 11.38 -7.01 -2.52
C TYR A 80 12.85 -7.22 -2.19
N SER A 81 13.62 -6.14 -2.08
CA SER A 81 15.05 -6.19 -1.76
C SER A 81 15.32 -6.84 -0.41
N ASP A 82 14.54 -6.46 0.62
CA ASP A 82 14.62 -7.04 1.96
C ASP A 82 14.09 -8.47 2.02
N LYS A 83 12.98 -8.74 1.33
CA LYS A 83 12.39 -10.08 1.21
C LYS A 83 13.38 -11.06 0.57
N ALA A 84 14.08 -10.64 -0.49
CA ALA A 84 15.12 -11.43 -1.12
C ALA A 84 16.26 -11.79 -0.13
N THR A 85 16.67 -10.81 0.66
CA THR A 85 17.69 -11.04 1.69
C THR A 85 17.23 -12.05 2.73
N LYS A 86 15.99 -11.93 3.21
CA LYS A 86 15.41 -12.86 4.20
C LYS A 86 15.22 -14.25 3.61
N PHE A 87 14.71 -14.36 2.38
CA PHE A 87 14.52 -15.61 1.66
C PHE A 87 15.85 -16.39 1.52
N VAL A 88 16.91 -15.71 1.09
CA VAL A 88 18.24 -16.33 0.95
C VAL A 88 18.78 -16.77 2.31
N ARG A 89 18.64 -15.95 3.35
CA ARG A 89 19.07 -16.31 4.72
C ARG A 89 18.32 -17.49 5.30
N LEU A 90 17.04 -17.63 4.96
CA LEU A 90 16.19 -18.76 5.38
C LEU A 90 16.29 -19.96 4.42
N HIS A 91 17.23 -19.95 3.48
CA HIS A 91 17.44 -21.04 2.51
C HIS A 91 16.17 -21.41 1.73
N GLY A 92 15.33 -20.41 1.41
CA GLY A 92 14.08 -20.62 0.69
C GLY A 92 12.90 -21.06 1.54
N ASN A 93 13.05 -21.17 2.85
CA ASN A 93 11.95 -21.58 3.75
C ASN A 93 11.03 -20.42 4.11
N MET A 94 10.57 -19.68 3.12
CA MET A 94 9.52 -18.67 3.19
C MET A 94 8.92 -18.45 1.81
N ASN A 95 7.74 -17.86 1.75
CA ASN A 95 7.15 -17.44 0.49
C ASN A 95 7.92 -16.25 -0.11
N PHE A 96 8.22 -16.33 -1.40
CA PHE A 96 8.79 -15.23 -2.16
C PHE A 96 7.83 -14.91 -3.31
N ALA A 97 6.95 -13.95 -3.10
CA ALA A 97 5.93 -13.50 -4.04
C ALA A 97 5.64 -12.01 -3.83
N VAL A 98 4.78 -11.44 -4.68
CA VAL A 98 4.42 -10.02 -4.69
C VAL A 98 3.69 -9.56 -3.41
N GLY A 99 3.00 -10.46 -2.72
CA GLY A 99 2.25 -10.17 -1.51
C GLY A 99 3.09 -9.55 -0.39
N GLY A 100 2.45 -8.80 0.46
CA GLY A 100 3.03 -8.14 1.62
C GLY A 100 1.94 -7.68 2.59
N ALA A 101 2.35 -7.03 3.67
CA ALA A 101 1.46 -6.57 4.72
C ALA A 101 1.66 -5.06 5.00
N PHE A 102 0.73 -4.45 5.72
CA PHE A 102 0.85 -3.02 6.06
C PHE A 102 2.08 -2.69 6.91
N CYS A 103 2.57 -3.67 7.70
CA CYS A 103 3.82 -3.52 8.44
C CYS A 103 5.04 -3.34 7.53
N ASP A 104 5.01 -3.82 6.29
CA ASP A 104 6.07 -3.61 5.31
C ASP A 104 6.19 -2.15 4.92
N VAL A 105 5.05 -1.44 4.81
CA VAL A 105 5.02 0.00 4.52
C VAL A 105 5.70 0.78 5.66
N MET A 106 5.33 0.48 6.90
CA MET A 106 5.93 1.09 8.09
C MET A 106 7.43 0.80 8.15
N HIS A 107 7.83 -0.46 7.90
CA HIS A 107 9.22 -0.90 7.88
C HIS A 107 10.05 -0.11 6.87
N VAL A 108 9.55 0.04 5.64
CA VAL A 108 10.28 0.76 4.59
C VAL A 108 10.37 2.25 4.91
N ILE A 109 9.27 2.90 5.28
CA ILE A 109 9.31 4.34 5.64
C ILE A 109 10.28 4.57 6.79
N LYS A 110 10.28 3.70 7.81
CA LYS A 110 11.14 3.81 8.98
C LYS A 110 12.63 3.65 8.64
N ASN A 111 12.99 2.73 7.75
CA ASN A 111 14.39 2.38 7.49
C ASN A 111 14.97 3.09 6.27
N TYR A 112 14.17 3.34 5.24
CA TYR A 112 14.62 3.89 3.95
C TYR A 112 14.06 5.29 3.65
N GLY A 113 12.98 5.68 4.31
CA GLY A 113 12.25 6.90 4.00
C GLY A 113 11.15 6.67 2.98
N ILE A 114 10.77 7.74 2.29
CA ILE A 114 9.72 7.73 1.25
C ILE A 114 9.96 8.88 0.28
N VAL A 115 9.38 8.78 -0.90
CA VAL A 115 9.43 9.82 -1.93
C VAL A 115 8.03 10.10 -2.49
N PRO A 116 7.79 11.27 -3.11
CA PRO A 116 6.57 11.52 -3.88
C PRO A 116 6.43 10.53 -5.04
N MET A 117 5.17 10.22 -5.41
CA MET A 117 4.87 9.31 -6.51
C MET A 117 5.46 9.78 -7.85
N ASP A 118 5.48 11.10 -8.09
CA ASP A 118 6.05 11.65 -9.32
C ASP A 118 7.56 11.49 -9.42
N VAL A 119 8.25 11.38 -8.28
CA VAL A 119 9.71 11.16 -8.22
C VAL A 119 10.06 9.70 -8.52
N TYR A 120 9.22 8.77 -8.06
CA TYR A 120 9.45 7.34 -8.27
C TYR A 120 8.14 6.62 -8.60
N LYS A 121 7.89 6.43 -9.88
CA LYS A 121 6.68 5.74 -10.37
C LYS A 121 6.81 4.22 -10.34
N GLY A 122 8.02 3.69 -10.30
CA GLY A 122 8.28 2.25 -10.34
C GLY A 122 7.79 1.58 -11.62
N LEU A 123 7.92 2.27 -12.76
CA LEU A 123 7.43 1.82 -14.07
C LEU A 123 8.48 2.13 -15.14
N ASN A 124 9.46 1.24 -15.31
CA ASN A 124 10.61 1.44 -16.21
C ASN A 124 10.79 0.31 -17.23
N TYR A 125 9.76 -0.46 -17.53
CA TYR A 125 9.84 -1.66 -18.38
C TYR A 125 8.95 -1.59 -19.64
N GLY A 126 8.65 -0.37 -20.11
CA GLY A 126 7.97 -0.15 -21.39
C GLY A 126 6.46 -0.32 -21.38
N GLU A 127 5.85 -0.59 -20.23
CA GLU A 127 4.41 -0.70 -20.07
C GLU A 127 3.78 0.65 -19.66
N ALA A 128 2.53 0.86 -20.07
CA ALA A 128 1.77 2.05 -19.66
C ALA A 128 1.22 1.96 -18.23
N ASN A 129 1.04 0.75 -17.70
CA ASN A 129 0.51 0.44 -16.40
C ASN A 129 1.29 -0.71 -15.77
N HIS A 130 1.24 -0.81 -14.44
CA HIS A 130 1.92 -1.89 -13.73
C HIS A 130 1.42 -3.28 -14.14
N ALA A 131 2.36 -4.20 -14.45
CA ALA A 131 2.10 -5.58 -14.82
C ALA A 131 3.24 -6.47 -14.30
N PHE A 132 3.06 -7.09 -13.14
CA PHE A 132 4.14 -7.72 -12.38
C PHE A 132 4.39 -9.20 -12.74
N GLY A 133 3.62 -9.81 -13.64
CA GLY A 133 3.79 -11.23 -13.93
C GLY A 133 5.22 -11.62 -14.31
N GLU A 134 5.87 -10.84 -15.20
CA GLU A 134 7.26 -11.12 -15.62
C GLU A 134 8.26 -10.82 -14.50
N ILE A 135 8.16 -9.67 -13.85
CA ILE A 135 9.11 -9.29 -12.79
C ILE A 135 9.06 -10.26 -11.61
N ASP A 136 7.87 -10.73 -11.22
CA ASP A 136 7.70 -11.70 -10.13
C ASP A 136 8.41 -13.01 -10.44
N ASP A 137 8.22 -13.55 -11.65
CA ASP A 137 8.85 -14.79 -12.09
C ASP A 137 10.38 -14.64 -12.18
N VAL A 138 10.87 -13.51 -12.71
CA VAL A 138 12.32 -13.23 -12.83
C VAL A 138 12.95 -13.12 -11.45
N LEU A 139 12.35 -12.37 -10.52
CA LEU A 139 12.87 -12.18 -9.17
C LEU A 139 12.85 -13.51 -8.38
N ALA A 140 11.77 -14.28 -8.46
CA ALA A 140 11.66 -15.58 -7.84
C ALA A 140 12.69 -16.58 -8.45
N GLY A 141 12.84 -16.60 -9.76
CA GLY A 141 13.84 -17.40 -10.45
C GLY A 141 15.26 -17.07 -10.00
N TYR A 142 15.57 -15.79 -9.86
CA TYR A 142 16.88 -15.33 -9.42
C TYR A 142 17.23 -15.80 -8.00
N VAL A 143 16.36 -15.53 -6.99
CA VAL A 143 16.66 -15.92 -5.61
C VAL A 143 16.71 -17.44 -5.45
N ASN A 144 15.89 -18.19 -6.19
CA ASN A 144 15.95 -19.64 -6.23
C ASN A 144 17.27 -20.16 -6.82
N ALA A 145 17.81 -19.53 -7.86
CA ALA A 145 19.14 -19.86 -8.38
C ALA A 145 20.25 -19.57 -7.34
N VAL A 146 20.15 -18.47 -6.62
CA VAL A 146 21.11 -18.08 -5.57
C VAL A 146 21.18 -19.14 -4.47
N ILE A 147 20.04 -19.60 -3.94
CA ILE A 147 20.04 -20.62 -2.86
C ILE A 147 20.44 -22.02 -3.34
N LYS A 148 20.25 -22.32 -4.62
CA LYS A 148 20.62 -23.63 -5.22
C LYS A 148 22.06 -23.70 -5.72
N ASN A 149 22.88 -22.64 -5.52
CA ASN A 149 24.23 -22.62 -6.07
C ASN A 149 25.09 -23.75 -5.47
N SER A 150 25.89 -24.38 -6.34
CA SER A 150 26.74 -25.51 -5.98
C SER A 150 28.01 -25.14 -5.21
N ASN A 151 28.35 -23.85 -5.15
CA ASN A 151 29.58 -23.35 -4.52
C ASN A 151 29.55 -23.41 -2.99
N LYS A 152 28.41 -23.73 -2.37
CA LYS A 152 28.20 -23.78 -0.92
C LYS A 152 28.56 -22.47 -0.19
N LYS A 153 28.70 -21.38 -0.92
CA LYS A 153 29.04 -20.05 -0.44
C LYS A 153 28.33 -19.01 -1.30
N LEU A 154 27.70 -18.03 -0.66
CA LEU A 154 27.12 -16.89 -1.35
C LEU A 154 28.22 -15.97 -1.90
N SER A 155 28.04 -15.49 -3.12
CA SER A 155 28.88 -14.42 -3.67
C SER A 155 28.50 -13.08 -3.03
N THR A 156 29.40 -12.10 -3.10
CA THR A 156 29.07 -10.71 -2.73
C THR A 156 28.25 -10.00 -3.82
N ALA A 157 28.12 -10.61 -5.00
CA ALA A 157 27.45 -10.03 -6.17
C ALA A 157 25.93 -10.27 -6.19
N TRP A 158 25.44 -11.34 -5.53
CA TRP A 158 24.06 -11.77 -5.70
C TRP A 158 23.03 -10.66 -5.34
N LYS A 159 23.28 -9.96 -4.24
CA LYS A 159 22.37 -8.90 -3.79
C LYS A 159 22.35 -7.73 -4.77
N LYS A 160 23.54 -7.29 -5.21
CA LYS A 160 23.67 -6.23 -6.21
C LYS A 160 23.03 -6.63 -7.55
N GLY A 161 23.15 -7.89 -7.96
CA GLY A 161 22.48 -8.41 -9.15
C GLY A 161 20.96 -8.42 -9.01
N PHE A 162 20.45 -8.80 -7.84
CA PHE A 162 19.01 -8.74 -7.55
C PHE A 162 18.48 -7.30 -7.60
N ASP A 163 19.15 -6.36 -6.91
CA ASP A 163 18.77 -4.95 -6.91
C ASP A 163 18.85 -4.34 -8.32
N GLY A 164 19.84 -4.74 -9.14
CA GLY A 164 19.93 -4.33 -10.54
C GLY A 164 18.77 -4.80 -11.42
N ILE A 165 18.15 -5.95 -11.10
CA ILE A 165 16.89 -6.35 -11.75
C ILE A 165 15.77 -5.40 -11.33
N LEU A 166 15.65 -5.09 -10.05
CA LEU A 166 14.65 -4.12 -9.57
C LEU A 166 14.83 -2.76 -10.25
N ASP A 167 16.07 -2.28 -10.39
CA ASP A 167 16.38 -1.01 -11.06
C ASP A 167 15.98 -1.04 -12.54
N ALA A 168 16.21 -2.15 -13.23
CA ALA A 168 15.81 -2.31 -14.63
C ALA A 168 14.29 -2.23 -14.85
N TYR A 169 13.51 -2.85 -13.95
CA TYR A 169 12.05 -2.87 -14.08
C TYR A 169 11.37 -1.65 -13.42
N LEU A 170 11.80 -1.27 -12.24
CA LEU A 170 11.11 -0.27 -11.44
C LEU A 170 11.77 1.12 -11.51
N GLY A 171 12.98 1.20 -12.05
CA GLY A 171 13.81 2.40 -12.08
C GLY A 171 14.81 2.45 -10.92
N GLU A 172 15.87 3.20 -11.12
CA GLU A 172 16.88 3.44 -10.10
C GLU A 172 16.29 4.21 -8.92
N GLU A 173 16.74 3.87 -7.72
CA GLU A 173 16.33 4.56 -6.49
C GLU A 173 16.91 5.97 -6.48
N PRO A 174 16.08 7.01 -6.24
CA PRO A 174 16.59 8.38 -6.17
C PRO A 174 17.39 8.58 -4.88
N GLU A 175 18.67 8.89 -4.99
CA GLU A 175 19.48 9.31 -3.85
C GLU A 175 19.03 10.66 -3.32
N LYS A 176 18.69 11.59 -4.24
CA LYS A 176 18.21 12.93 -3.97
C LYS A 176 17.18 13.35 -5.02
N PHE A 177 16.28 14.23 -4.62
CA PHE A 177 15.28 14.81 -5.50
C PHE A 177 14.86 16.20 -5.03
N GLU A 178 14.31 17.00 -5.93
CA GLU A 178 13.75 18.31 -5.62
C GLU A 178 12.25 18.21 -5.31
N TYR A 179 11.82 18.82 -4.22
CA TYR A 179 10.41 18.98 -3.89
C TYR A 179 10.17 20.44 -3.42
N LYS A 180 9.28 21.15 -4.12
CA LYS A 180 8.95 22.57 -3.84
C LYS A 180 10.17 23.48 -3.73
N GLY A 181 11.17 23.30 -4.60
CA GLY A 181 12.37 24.13 -4.66
C GLY A 181 13.42 23.82 -3.58
N LYS A 182 13.27 22.72 -2.84
CA LYS A 182 14.26 22.24 -1.86
C LYS A 182 14.70 20.81 -2.22
N GLU A 183 16.01 20.54 -2.10
CA GLU A 183 16.57 19.21 -2.29
C GLU A 183 16.35 18.36 -1.03
N TYR A 184 15.92 17.10 -1.24
CA TYR A 184 15.73 16.10 -0.20
C TYR A 184 16.34 14.76 -0.60
N THR A 185 16.74 13.98 0.40
CA THR A 185 16.88 12.53 0.28
C THR A 185 15.55 11.88 0.67
N PRO A 186 15.30 10.59 0.33
CA PRO A 186 14.10 9.90 0.80
C PRO A 186 13.92 9.95 2.32
N ARG A 187 15.03 9.89 3.07
CA ARG A 187 15.01 9.98 4.54
C ARG A 187 14.60 11.37 5.04
N THR A 188 15.28 12.41 4.54
CA THR A 188 14.96 13.78 4.98
C THR A 188 13.57 14.22 4.56
N PHE A 189 13.06 13.74 3.44
CA PHE A 189 11.68 13.98 3.02
C PHE A 189 10.68 13.29 3.98
N ALA A 190 10.94 12.05 4.36
CA ALA A 190 10.11 11.36 5.34
C ALA A 190 10.09 12.08 6.70
N ASP A 191 11.24 12.58 7.15
CA ASP A 191 11.36 13.22 8.46
C ASP A 191 10.77 14.64 8.50
N GLU A 192 11.06 15.47 7.48
CA GLU A 192 10.71 16.89 7.49
C GLU A 192 9.34 17.18 6.87
N VAL A 193 8.98 16.48 5.78
CA VAL A 193 7.75 16.74 5.03
C VAL A 193 6.62 15.80 5.47
N VAL A 194 6.85 14.50 5.44
CA VAL A 194 5.87 13.51 5.90
C VAL A 194 5.70 13.59 7.40
N GLY A 195 6.79 13.53 8.17
CA GLY A 195 6.83 13.81 9.61
C GLY A 195 5.93 12.88 10.44
N LEU A 196 5.77 11.63 10.00
CA LEU A 196 5.04 10.59 10.72
C LEU A 196 6.03 9.68 11.46
N ASN A 197 5.75 9.39 12.72
CA ASN A 197 6.51 8.39 13.46
C ASN A 197 5.87 7.02 13.28
N MET A 198 6.54 6.10 12.61
CA MET A 198 6.02 4.76 12.33
C MET A 198 5.78 3.91 13.59
N ASP A 199 6.38 4.26 14.72
CA ASP A 199 6.18 3.58 15.99
C ASP A 199 4.85 3.95 16.69
N ASP A 200 4.14 4.96 16.21
CA ASP A 200 2.84 5.38 16.72
C ASP A 200 1.67 4.55 16.15
N TYR A 201 1.95 3.66 15.20
CA TYR A 201 0.94 2.86 14.51
C TYR A 201 1.04 1.39 14.93
N VAL A 202 -0.12 0.77 15.06
CA VAL A 202 -0.22 -0.64 15.48
C VAL A 202 -1.10 -1.43 14.53
N SER A 203 -0.80 -2.73 14.40
CA SER A 203 -1.65 -3.69 13.72
C SER A 203 -2.59 -4.35 14.72
N LEU A 204 -3.87 -4.43 14.37
CA LEU A 204 -4.91 -5.09 15.16
C LEU A 204 -5.50 -6.25 14.37
N THR A 205 -5.93 -7.28 15.06
CA THR A 205 -6.56 -8.47 14.46
C THR A 205 -7.54 -9.11 15.44
N SER A 206 -8.32 -10.10 14.94
CA SER A 206 -9.24 -10.87 15.79
C SER A 206 -9.22 -12.34 15.37
N PHE A 207 -8.46 -13.15 16.11
CA PHE A 207 -8.37 -14.59 15.89
C PHE A 207 -8.58 -15.38 17.19
N THR A 208 -9.43 -16.38 17.17
CA THR A 208 -9.78 -17.18 18.35
C THR A 208 -8.75 -18.27 18.71
N HIS A 209 -7.81 -18.58 17.81
CA HIS A 209 -6.75 -19.58 18.05
C HIS A 209 -5.52 -19.03 18.77
N HIS A 210 -5.47 -17.72 19.02
CA HIS A 210 -4.50 -17.05 19.87
C HIS A 210 -5.18 -16.36 21.04
N PRO A 211 -4.52 -16.19 22.19
CA PRO A 211 -5.08 -15.45 23.31
C PRO A 211 -5.42 -14.02 22.93
N PHE A 212 -6.60 -13.56 23.35
CA PHE A 212 -6.93 -12.13 23.24
C PHE A 212 -6.06 -11.28 24.17
N TYR A 213 -5.92 -10.02 23.85
CA TYR A 213 -5.10 -9.02 24.55
C TYR A 213 -3.61 -9.35 24.58
N SER A 214 -3.15 -10.12 23.61
CA SER A 214 -1.74 -10.47 23.38
C SER A 214 -1.33 -10.12 21.96
N GLN A 215 -0.05 -10.14 21.69
CA GLN A 215 0.50 -9.98 20.34
C GLN A 215 0.93 -11.33 19.78
N PHE A 216 0.73 -11.51 18.49
CA PHE A 216 1.29 -12.61 17.72
C PHE A 216 1.54 -12.17 16.27
N ALA A 217 2.40 -12.88 15.56
CA ALA A 217 2.57 -12.71 14.13
C ALA A 217 1.50 -13.52 13.40
N ILE A 218 0.67 -12.87 12.58
CA ILE A 218 -0.33 -13.57 11.76
C ILE A 218 0.41 -14.52 10.81
N GLU A 219 0.07 -15.82 10.88
CA GLU A 219 0.73 -16.90 10.14
C GLU A 219 0.21 -17.00 8.70
N VAL A 220 0.43 -15.95 7.92
CA VAL A 220 0.15 -15.93 6.48
C VAL A 220 1.42 -15.71 5.68
N PRO A 221 1.53 -16.28 4.48
CA PRO A 221 2.74 -16.19 3.66
C PRO A 221 3.21 -14.77 3.37
N ASP A 222 2.27 -13.82 3.32
CA ASP A 222 2.54 -12.41 3.00
C ASP A 222 3.09 -11.62 4.19
N ASN A 223 2.94 -12.14 5.43
CA ASN A 223 3.59 -11.56 6.61
C ASN A 223 5.05 -12.01 6.74
N TRP A 224 5.81 -11.82 5.70
CA TRP A 224 7.22 -12.25 5.62
C TRP A 224 8.13 -11.55 6.65
N LEU A 225 7.79 -10.34 7.10
CA LEU A 225 8.49 -9.64 8.19
C LEU A 225 8.24 -10.27 9.56
N TRP A 226 7.17 -11.08 9.70
CA TRP A 226 6.63 -11.54 10.98
C TRP A 226 6.16 -10.36 11.85
N GLY A 227 5.53 -9.39 11.20
CA GLY A 227 4.92 -8.25 11.88
C GLY A 227 3.90 -8.71 12.92
N MET A 228 4.00 -8.12 14.11
CA MET A 228 3.14 -8.45 15.24
C MET A 228 1.83 -7.68 15.17
N SER A 229 0.73 -8.33 15.53
CA SER A 229 -0.59 -7.71 15.65
C SER A 229 -1.16 -7.95 17.05
N TYR A 230 -1.85 -6.95 17.60
CA TYR A 230 -2.62 -7.11 18.83
C TYR A 230 -3.92 -7.84 18.52
N ASN A 231 -4.21 -8.88 19.29
CA ASN A 231 -5.39 -9.71 19.13
C ASN A 231 -6.52 -9.23 20.05
N LEU A 232 -7.64 -8.85 19.48
CA LEU A 232 -8.82 -8.37 20.22
C LEU A 232 -10.04 -9.24 19.91
N PRO A 233 -11.03 -9.34 20.83
CA PRO A 233 -12.34 -9.85 20.47
C PRO A 233 -12.94 -9.06 19.29
N ILE A 234 -13.68 -9.74 18.42
CA ILE A 234 -14.21 -9.12 17.19
C ILE A 234 -15.08 -7.89 17.45
N ASP A 235 -15.89 -7.93 18.50
CA ASP A 235 -16.76 -6.80 18.87
C ASP A 235 -15.95 -5.60 19.35
N GLU A 236 -14.85 -5.82 20.07
CA GLU A 236 -13.96 -4.76 20.49
C GLU A 236 -13.16 -4.19 19.32
N LEU A 237 -12.71 -5.04 18.40
CA LEU A 237 -12.06 -4.58 17.16
C LEU A 237 -13.01 -3.68 16.37
N ALA A 238 -14.28 -4.08 16.21
CA ALA A 238 -15.28 -3.27 15.53
C ALA A 238 -15.55 -1.93 16.26
N GLN A 239 -15.54 -1.93 17.59
CA GLN A 239 -15.66 -0.70 18.38
C GLN A 239 -14.45 0.23 18.20
N VAL A 240 -13.23 -0.32 18.17
CA VAL A 240 -12.01 0.46 17.90
C VAL A 240 -12.08 1.11 16.52
N MET A 241 -12.51 0.36 15.48
CA MET A 241 -12.67 0.89 14.13
C MET A 241 -13.70 2.03 14.10
N SER A 242 -14.86 1.85 14.72
CA SER A 242 -15.90 2.90 14.81
C SER A 242 -15.39 4.13 15.55
N ASN A 243 -14.75 3.91 16.68
CA ASN A 243 -14.18 5.01 17.49
C ASN A 243 -13.07 5.77 16.74
N ALA A 244 -12.24 5.08 15.96
CA ALA A 244 -11.23 5.72 15.11
C ALA A 244 -11.90 6.70 14.12
N ILE A 245 -12.89 6.24 13.36
CA ILE A 245 -13.64 7.07 12.41
C ILE A 245 -14.31 8.25 13.12
N ASP A 246 -14.94 8.03 14.26
CA ASP A 246 -15.62 9.08 15.03
C ASP A 246 -14.65 10.18 15.49
N ASN A 247 -13.40 9.82 15.77
CA ASN A 247 -12.34 10.74 16.14
C ASN A 247 -11.50 11.27 14.97
N GLY A 248 -11.88 10.97 13.72
CA GLY A 248 -11.23 11.50 12.53
C GLY A 248 -10.01 10.70 12.05
N TYR A 249 -9.81 9.50 12.57
CA TYR A 249 -8.74 8.60 12.12
C TYR A 249 -9.25 7.63 11.06
N THR A 250 -8.45 7.40 10.03
CA THR A 250 -8.65 6.30 9.10
C THR A 250 -7.93 5.05 9.59
N PHE A 251 -8.12 3.94 8.92
CA PHE A 251 -7.36 2.71 9.11
C PHE A 251 -7.17 1.97 7.79
N ALA A 252 -6.05 1.29 7.62
CA ALA A 252 -5.86 0.36 6.53
C ALA A 252 -6.53 -0.98 6.89
N TRP A 253 -7.33 -1.53 5.98
CA TRP A 253 -8.08 -2.76 6.21
C TRP A 253 -7.71 -3.81 5.16
N ALA A 254 -7.41 -5.02 5.64
CA ALA A 254 -7.25 -6.20 4.82
C ALA A 254 -8.35 -7.20 5.16
N SER A 255 -9.00 -7.76 4.14
CA SER A 255 -10.04 -8.76 4.29
C SER A 255 -9.95 -9.82 3.20
N ASP A 256 -10.58 -10.97 3.44
CA ASP A 256 -10.72 -12.00 2.42
C ASP A 256 -11.68 -11.55 1.32
N VAL A 257 -11.18 -11.55 0.10
CA VAL A 257 -11.95 -11.22 -1.11
C VAL A 257 -12.45 -12.47 -1.85
N SER A 258 -12.18 -13.67 -1.31
CA SER A 258 -12.69 -14.94 -1.83
C SER A 258 -14.08 -15.28 -1.30
N GLU A 259 -14.57 -14.54 -0.33
CA GLU A 259 -15.91 -14.71 0.25
C GLU A 259 -17.01 -14.69 -0.81
N ARG A 260 -18.01 -15.58 -0.65
CA ARG A 260 -19.09 -15.74 -1.62
C ARG A 260 -19.88 -14.46 -1.90
N GLY A 261 -19.93 -13.54 -0.93
CA GLY A 261 -20.57 -12.24 -1.05
C GLY A 261 -19.74 -11.20 -1.79
N PHE A 262 -18.43 -11.41 -1.92
CA PHE A 262 -17.54 -10.49 -2.63
C PHE A 262 -17.55 -10.81 -4.13
N SER A 263 -18.00 -9.88 -4.97
CA SER A 263 -18.03 -10.07 -6.41
C SER A 263 -17.48 -8.85 -7.15
N PRO A 264 -16.23 -8.91 -7.64
CA PRO A 264 -15.66 -7.88 -8.50
C PRO A 264 -16.46 -7.71 -9.81
N ARG A 265 -17.28 -8.70 -10.19
CA ARG A 265 -18.09 -8.71 -11.41
C ARG A 265 -19.40 -7.94 -11.25
N SER A 266 -19.90 -7.71 -10.04
CA SER A 266 -21.09 -6.91 -9.81
C SER A 266 -20.91 -5.43 -10.17
N CYS A 267 -19.66 -4.98 -10.35
CA CYS A 267 -19.34 -3.69 -10.96
C CYS A 267 -19.61 -3.63 -12.48
N ARG A 268 -20.09 -4.74 -13.12
CA ARG A 268 -20.30 -4.83 -14.58
C ARG A 268 -21.73 -4.51 -15.05
N GLY A 269 -22.50 -3.76 -14.30
CA GLY A 269 -23.91 -3.54 -14.53
C GLY A 269 -24.30 -2.32 -15.37
N SER A 270 -23.49 -1.80 -16.31
CA SER A 270 -23.92 -0.79 -17.28
C SER A 270 -23.21 -0.96 -18.62
N ASP A 271 -23.96 -0.82 -19.71
CA ASP A 271 -23.50 -1.02 -21.10
C ASP A 271 -22.55 0.08 -21.62
N ASN A 272 -22.20 1.10 -20.82
CA ASN A 272 -21.28 2.17 -21.19
C ASN A 272 -19.85 1.87 -20.74
N ARG A 273 -18.92 1.69 -21.70
CA ARG A 273 -17.50 1.40 -21.44
C ARG A 273 -16.79 2.48 -20.61
N HIS A 274 -17.21 3.73 -20.68
CA HIS A 274 -16.64 4.82 -19.89
C HIS A 274 -17.03 4.74 -18.41
N GLU A 275 -18.30 4.44 -18.10
CA GLU A 275 -18.76 4.28 -16.72
C GLU A 275 -18.22 3.02 -16.03
N ARG A 276 -17.88 1.96 -16.81
CA ARG A 276 -17.24 0.76 -16.28
C ARG A 276 -15.85 1.00 -15.69
N ASN A 277 -15.06 1.87 -16.34
CA ASN A 277 -13.70 2.17 -15.88
C ASN A 277 -13.69 3.01 -14.59
N GLU A 278 -14.70 3.84 -14.36
CA GLU A 278 -14.79 4.64 -13.15
C GLU A 278 -15.32 3.85 -11.95
N ARG A 279 -16.26 2.93 -12.16
CA ARG A 279 -16.84 2.11 -11.07
C ARG A 279 -15.90 1.00 -10.57
N CYS A 280 -15.05 0.44 -11.43
CA CYS A 280 -14.04 -0.54 -11.00
C CYS A 280 -12.80 0.08 -10.34
N ARG A 281 -12.62 1.40 -10.42
CA ARG A 281 -11.55 2.13 -9.71
C ARG A 281 -11.88 2.40 -8.24
N ASN A 282 -13.13 2.20 -7.84
CA ASN A 282 -13.63 2.49 -6.50
C ASN A 282 -13.96 1.22 -5.67
N CYS A 283 -13.50 0.04 -6.12
CA CYS A 283 -13.63 -1.23 -5.37
C CYS A 283 -12.27 -1.66 -4.82
#